data_86623ab28b7945961b9b96ac0e27fa0e
#
_entry.id   86623ab28b7945961b9b96ac0e27fa0e
#
_cell.length_a   1.000
_cell.length_b   1.000
_cell.length_c   1.000
_cell.angle_alpha   90.00
_cell.angle_beta   90.00
_cell.angle_gamma   90.00
#
_symmetry.space_group_name_H-M   'P 1'
#
loop_
_entity.id
_entity.type
_entity.pdbx_description
1 polymer ?
#
loop_
_entity_poly.entity_id
_entity_poly.type
_entity_poly.pdbx_seq_one_letter_code
_entity_poly.pdbx_strand_id
1 'polypeptide(L)'
;MKTHNYIWVLLWLAVGFLISCSDKKNNTEKQELGVTTVLPDAKNEVTIQVLKRQNFNHELVSNGKVNARSKADLRFETGEVIARIYVKNGDRVYKGQKLAELDKFRLEQKLSQAEDALLKAELELKDVLIGQGYTPDDFSKVPVETMKLAKVKSGYEQSKSQYELTKRETEHATLTAPFDGVVANLFSKPYNPANTSEVFCTILDTKGMEAEFTVLENELAFIKKGDKVTVIPYAGGSSFEGSVSEINPLVDTNGMVKVKADVNGEGKLFSGMNVRVSVRRNLGEQLVIPKTAVVLRSGKQVVFTLEKGKAMWNYVHTGLENATEYIVSDKSRKGVEDGLLEGDTVIVTGNLNLAHEAEVNVR
;
A
#
# COMPACT_ATOMS: atom_id res chain seq x y z
N MET A 1 -36.41 -27.24 -35.78
CA MET A 1 -37.60 -26.67 -36.43
C MET A 1 -37.22 -25.34 -37.03
N LYS A 2 -37.23 -25.36 -38.36
CA LYS A 2 -37.58 -24.31 -39.35
C LYS A 2 -36.75 -23.02 -39.30
N THR A 3 -35.78 -22.77 -40.22
CA THR A 3 -35.95 -22.40 -41.66
C THR A 3 -36.39 -20.93 -41.80
N HIS A 4 -35.82 -20.02 -42.56
CA HIS A 4 -35.46 -19.96 -43.97
C HIS A 4 -34.78 -18.61 -44.21
N ASN A 5 -33.63 -18.47 -44.90
CA ASN A 5 -33.52 -18.24 -46.34
C ASN A 5 -34.08 -16.91 -46.88
N TYR A 6 -33.19 -16.15 -47.56
CA TYR A 6 -33.29 -15.62 -48.95
C TYR A 6 -32.08 -14.69 -49.15
N ILE A 7 -31.04 -14.92 -49.82
CA ILE A 7 -30.67 -15.23 -51.23
C ILE A 7 -31.56 -14.56 -52.28
N TRP A 8 -30.88 -13.93 -53.20
CA TRP A 8 -31.25 -13.48 -54.55
C TRP A 8 -31.25 -11.96 -54.71
N VAL A 9 -30.69 -11.25 -55.74
CA VAL A 9 -30.27 -11.67 -57.06
C VAL A 9 -29.73 -10.42 -57.78
N LEU A 10 -28.61 -10.56 -58.48
CA LEU A 10 -28.27 -10.22 -59.86
C LEU A 10 -28.21 -8.73 -60.30
N LEU A 11 -27.07 -8.24 -60.72
CA LEU A 11 -26.52 -8.39 -62.12
C LEU A 11 -27.26 -7.58 -63.19
N TRP A 12 -26.50 -6.89 -63.99
CA TRP A 12 -26.73 -6.29 -65.31
C TRP A 12 -26.50 -4.75 -65.29
N LEU A 13 -25.78 -4.06 -66.11
CA LEU A 13 -25.20 -4.31 -67.43
C LEU A 13 -24.12 -3.30 -67.78
N ALA A 14 -23.15 -3.71 -68.47
CA ALA A 14 -22.10 -3.00 -69.17
C ALA A 14 -22.61 -2.25 -70.38
N VAL A 15 -21.68 -1.63 -71.11
CA VAL A 15 -21.75 -0.99 -72.44
C VAL A 15 -21.76 0.55 -72.32
N GLY A 16 -20.74 1.33 -72.54
CA GLY A 16 -19.91 1.40 -73.71
C GLY A 16 -20.23 2.69 -74.45
N PHE A 17 -19.26 3.56 -74.55
CA PHE A 17 -19.12 4.31 -75.81
C PHE A 17 -17.76 5.04 -75.80
N LEU A 18 -16.91 4.53 -76.71
CA LEU A 18 -15.75 5.21 -77.23
C LEU A 18 -16.23 6.27 -78.26
N ILE A 19 -15.78 7.48 -78.17
CA ILE A 19 -15.66 8.38 -79.34
C ILE A 19 -14.39 9.14 -79.20
N SER A 20 -13.51 8.86 -80.16
CA SER A 20 -12.30 9.54 -80.54
C SER A 20 -12.63 10.79 -81.39
N CYS A 21 -11.80 11.83 -81.26
CA CYS A 21 -11.33 12.73 -82.36
C CYS A 21 -10.63 13.94 -81.71
N SER A 22 -9.34 14.07 -81.86
CA SER A 22 -8.60 14.65 -83.00
C SER A 22 -8.36 16.16 -82.89
N ASP A 23 -7.12 16.49 -82.73
CA ASP A 23 -6.36 17.69 -83.17
C ASP A 23 -6.98 19.06 -83.24
N LYS A 24 -6.36 19.97 -82.45
CA LYS A 24 -5.81 21.21 -83.07
C LYS A 24 -4.75 21.86 -82.16
N LYS A 25 -3.51 21.96 -82.69
CA LYS A 25 -2.46 22.81 -82.20
C LYS A 25 -2.92 24.27 -82.24
N ASN A 26 -2.81 24.95 -81.12
CA ASN A 26 -2.57 26.40 -81.13
C ASN A 26 -1.52 26.71 -80.05
N ASN A 27 -0.36 27.08 -80.54
CA ASN A 27 0.69 27.74 -79.78
C ASN A 27 0.14 29.09 -79.25
N THR A 28 0.13 29.19 -77.96
CA THR A 28 0.17 30.50 -77.32
C THR A 28 1.11 30.38 -76.15
N GLU A 29 2.30 30.88 -76.27
CA GLU A 29 3.25 31.09 -75.21
C GLU A 29 2.57 31.94 -74.12
N LYS A 30 2.24 31.34 -73.03
CA LYS A 30 2.05 32.07 -71.79
C LYS A 30 3.31 31.85 -70.96
N GLN A 31 4.07 32.92 -70.83
CA GLN A 31 5.07 33.09 -69.81
C GLN A 31 4.44 32.71 -68.45
N GLU A 32 4.72 31.53 -67.94
CA GLU A 32 4.56 31.25 -66.53
C GLU A 32 5.65 32.06 -65.80
N LEU A 33 5.23 33.13 -65.16
CA LEU A 33 5.93 33.72 -64.03
C LEU A 33 6.12 32.60 -63.00
N GLY A 34 7.32 32.05 -63.00
CA GLY A 34 7.73 31.09 -61.97
C GLY A 34 7.65 31.78 -60.60
N VAL A 35 6.55 31.55 -59.92
CA VAL A 35 6.50 31.76 -58.48
C VAL A 35 7.41 30.71 -57.85
N THR A 36 8.68 31.01 -57.70
CA THR A 36 9.56 30.29 -56.82
C THR A 36 9.02 30.51 -55.42
N THR A 37 8.17 29.59 -54.97
CA THR A 37 7.82 29.49 -53.56
C THR A 37 9.12 29.09 -52.86
N VAL A 38 9.89 30.05 -52.43
CA VAL A 38 10.95 29.84 -51.45
C VAL A 38 10.19 29.50 -50.19
N LEU A 39 10.01 28.17 -49.95
CA LEU A 39 9.64 27.71 -48.64
C LEU A 39 10.70 28.31 -47.70
N PRO A 40 10.29 29.11 -46.70
CA PRO A 40 11.24 29.55 -45.70
C PRO A 40 11.94 28.31 -45.17
N ASP A 41 13.27 28.30 -45.14
CA ASP A 41 14.05 27.31 -44.45
C ASP A 41 13.46 27.23 -43.03
N ALA A 42 12.61 26.22 -42.82
CA ALA A 42 12.04 25.95 -41.50
C ALA A 42 13.21 25.47 -40.65
N LYS A 43 13.99 26.40 -40.13
CA LYS A 43 15.03 26.09 -39.16
C LYS A 43 14.34 25.47 -37.99
N ASN A 44 14.73 24.24 -37.68
CA ASN A 44 14.16 23.48 -36.55
C ASN A 44 14.40 24.26 -35.24
N GLU A 45 13.35 24.86 -34.69
CA GLU A 45 13.42 25.52 -33.39
C GLU A 45 13.55 24.50 -32.28
N VAL A 46 14.57 24.65 -31.45
CA VAL A 46 14.87 23.73 -30.37
C VAL A 46 15.11 24.47 -29.05
N THR A 47 14.79 23.83 -27.96
CA THR A 47 15.26 24.24 -26.63
C THR A 47 16.40 23.35 -26.17
N ILE A 48 17.35 23.93 -25.49
CA ILE A 48 18.57 23.25 -25.05
C ILE A 48 18.73 23.32 -23.53
N GLN A 49 19.46 22.35 -23.00
CA GLN A 49 19.88 22.31 -21.60
C GLN A 49 21.33 21.82 -21.53
N VAL A 50 22.18 22.54 -20.78
CA VAL A 50 23.53 22.04 -20.49
C VAL A 50 23.43 20.94 -19.43
N LEU A 51 24.01 19.82 -19.76
CA LEU A 51 23.99 18.62 -18.92
C LEU A 51 24.94 18.80 -17.72
N LYS A 52 24.39 18.66 -16.53
CA LYS A 52 25.14 18.75 -15.27
C LYS A 52 24.78 17.56 -14.38
N ARG A 53 25.71 17.17 -13.53
CA ARG A 53 25.38 16.26 -12.45
C ARG A 53 24.49 16.96 -11.45
N GLN A 54 23.43 16.28 -11.04
CA GLN A 54 22.50 16.78 -10.03
C GLN A 54 21.99 15.64 -9.14
N ASN A 55 21.53 16.00 -7.95
CA ASN A 55 20.93 15.01 -7.04
C ASN A 55 19.68 14.41 -7.68
N PHE A 56 19.74 13.11 -7.95
CA PHE A 56 18.62 12.39 -8.52
C PHE A 56 17.77 11.73 -7.43
N ASN A 57 16.51 12.12 -7.38
CA ASN A 57 15.55 11.49 -6.51
C ASN A 57 14.81 10.40 -7.29
N HIS A 58 15.20 9.17 -7.06
CA HIS A 58 14.46 8.00 -7.58
C HIS A 58 13.09 7.95 -6.89
N GLU A 59 12.05 7.76 -7.68
CA GLU A 59 10.68 7.65 -7.20
C GLU A 59 10.10 6.29 -7.60
N LEU A 60 9.78 5.49 -6.61
CA LEU A 60 9.08 4.25 -6.80
C LEU A 60 7.61 4.45 -6.43
N VAL A 61 6.71 4.11 -7.33
CA VAL A 61 5.26 4.27 -7.13
C VAL A 61 4.59 2.90 -7.07
N SER A 62 3.83 2.66 -6.02
CA SER A 62 3.07 1.44 -5.82
C SER A 62 1.66 1.71 -5.32
N ASN A 63 0.79 0.73 -5.46
CA ASN A 63 -0.52 0.72 -4.84
C ASN A 63 -0.42 0.07 -3.47
N GLY A 64 -1.12 0.62 -2.51
CA GLY A 64 -1.12 0.13 -1.15
C GLY A 64 -2.47 0.27 -0.46
N LYS A 65 -2.49 -0.15 0.79
CA LYS A 65 -3.64 -0.02 1.67
C LYS A 65 -3.21 0.55 3.01
N VAL A 66 -3.98 1.48 3.52
CA VAL A 66 -3.75 2.03 4.86
C VAL A 66 -4.40 1.12 5.89
N ASN A 67 -3.67 0.80 6.94
CA ASN A 67 -4.15 0.04 8.09
C ASN A 67 -3.87 0.82 9.38
N ALA A 68 -4.68 0.59 10.41
CA ALA A 68 -4.34 1.05 11.74
C ALA A 68 -3.15 0.24 12.27
N ARG A 69 -2.19 0.89 12.93
CA ARG A 69 -1.02 0.20 13.53
C ARG A 69 -1.44 -0.84 14.56
N SER A 70 -2.43 -0.51 15.38
CA SER A 70 -3.01 -1.43 16.34
C SER A 70 -4.49 -1.62 16.06
N LYS A 71 -4.90 -2.88 15.97
CA LYS A 71 -6.27 -3.31 15.78
C LYS A 71 -6.59 -4.42 16.76
N ALA A 72 -7.70 -4.32 17.47
CA ALA A 72 -8.21 -5.39 18.32
C ALA A 72 -9.63 -5.74 17.94
N ASP A 73 -9.84 -6.99 17.54
CA ASP A 73 -11.15 -7.56 17.28
C ASP A 73 -11.65 -8.21 18.58
N LEU A 74 -12.59 -7.55 19.26
CA LEU A 74 -13.12 -7.94 20.56
C LEU A 74 -14.32 -8.87 20.41
N ARG A 75 -14.36 -9.91 21.25
CA ARG A 75 -15.42 -10.91 21.29
C ARG A 75 -15.82 -11.18 22.74
N PHE A 76 -17.05 -11.58 22.96
CA PHE A 76 -17.44 -12.17 24.22
C PHE A 76 -17.00 -13.62 24.28
N GLU A 77 -16.56 -14.08 25.46
CA GLU A 77 -16.16 -15.47 25.69
C GLU A 77 -17.36 -16.36 26.07
N THR A 78 -18.46 -15.72 26.52
CA THR A 78 -19.70 -16.40 26.93
C THR A 78 -20.90 -15.91 26.13
N GLY A 79 -21.90 -16.76 25.91
CA GLY A 79 -23.07 -16.50 25.07
C GLY A 79 -24.28 -15.93 25.83
N GLU A 80 -24.08 -15.23 26.96
CA GLU A 80 -25.14 -14.60 27.71
C GLU A 80 -25.75 -13.42 26.95
N VAL A 81 -26.92 -12.94 27.36
CA VAL A 81 -27.61 -11.84 26.74
C VAL A 81 -26.83 -10.52 26.94
N ILE A 82 -26.68 -9.71 25.89
CA ILE A 82 -26.09 -8.36 25.98
C ILE A 82 -27.02 -7.47 26.77
N ALA A 83 -26.65 -7.14 28.01
CA ALA A 83 -27.44 -6.27 28.87
C ALA A 83 -27.35 -4.81 28.42
N ARG A 84 -26.14 -4.32 28.15
CA ARG A 84 -25.90 -2.91 27.75
C ARG A 84 -24.73 -2.78 26.79
N ILE A 85 -24.85 -1.78 25.91
CA ILE A 85 -23.79 -1.30 25.02
C ILE A 85 -23.60 0.18 25.34
N TYR A 86 -22.35 0.58 25.65
CA TYR A 86 -22.02 1.92 26.12
C TYR A 86 -21.46 2.84 25.03
N VAL A 87 -21.17 2.27 23.85
CA VAL A 87 -20.46 2.95 22.77
C VAL A 87 -21.16 2.71 21.42
N LYS A 88 -20.80 3.52 20.42
CA LYS A 88 -21.28 3.44 19.03
C LYS A 88 -20.08 3.42 18.07
N ASN A 89 -20.31 2.99 16.83
CA ASN A 89 -19.30 3.12 15.77
C ASN A 89 -18.88 4.58 15.62
N GLY A 90 -17.56 4.82 15.60
CA GLY A 90 -16.97 6.16 15.52
C GLY A 90 -16.64 6.79 16.87
N ASP A 91 -17.11 6.24 18.00
CA ASP A 91 -16.79 6.78 19.32
C ASP A 91 -15.30 6.56 19.64
N ARG A 92 -14.69 7.58 20.27
CA ARG A 92 -13.35 7.47 20.86
C ARG A 92 -13.46 6.83 22.22
N VAL A 93 -12.58 5.88 22.49
CA VAL A 93 -12.51 5.14 23.74
C VAL A 93 -11.09 5.15 24.29
N TYR A 94 -10.98 5.05 25.62
CA TYR A 94 -9.71 4.98 26.34
C TYR A 94 -9.47 3.55 26.84
N LYS A 95 -8.21 3.18 27.02
CA LYS A 95 -7.82 1.90 27.61
C LYS A 95 -8.58 1.64 28.92
N GLY A 96 -9.19 0.46 29.04
CA GLY A 96 -9.98 0.05 30.20
C GLY A 96 -11.43 0.57 30.22
N GLN A 97 -11.83 1.44 29.28
CA GLN A 97 -13.21 1.93 29.18
C GLN A 97 -14.15 0.75 28.84
N LYS A 98 -15.27 0.67 29.57
CA LYS A 98 -16.33 -0.31 29.29
C LYS A 98 -16.99 -0.02 27.95
N LEU A 99 -17.12 -1.06 27.12
CA LEU A 99 -17.74 -1.02 25.80
C LEU A 99 -19.14 -1.63 25.80
N ALA A 100 -19.25 -2.77 26.44
CA ALA A 100 -20.50 -3.51 26.60
C ALA A 100 -20.42 -4.46 27.80
N GLU A 101 -21.58 -4.87 28.29
CA GLU A 101 -21.68 -5.90 29.34
C GLU A 101 -22.81 -6.88 29.03
N LEU A 102 -22.58 -8.13 29.41
CA LEU A 102 -23.59 -9.19 29.38
C LEU A 102 -24.44 -9.15 30.66
N ASP A 103 -25.58 -9.81 30.62
CA ASP A 103 -26.31 -10.18 31.83
C ASP A 103 -25.47 -11.16 32.66
N LYS A 104 -25.07 -10.72 33.84
CA LYS A 104 -24.16 -11.46 34.72
C LYS A 104 -24.83 -12.39 35.71
N PHE A 105 -26.17 -12.34 35.80
CA PHE A 105 -26.89 -13.05 36.85
C PHE A 105 -26.46 -14.54 36.95
N ARG A 106 -26.45 -15.27 35.84
CA ARG A 106 -26.05 -16.69 35.84
C ARG A 106 -24.56 -16.88 36.13
N LEU A 107 -23.69 -15.98 35.66
CA LEU A 107 -22.27 -16.05 35.93
C LEU A 107 -21.94 -15.76 37.39
N GLU A 108 -22.60 -14.79 37.99
CA GLU A 108 -22.46 -14.42 39.41
C GLU A 108 -22.96 -15.56 40.31
N GLN A 109 -24.07 -16.24 39.95
CA GLN A 109 -24.52 -17.43 40.68
C GLN A 109 -23.51 -18.59 40.63
N LYS A 110 -22.92 -18.84 39.44
CA LYS A 110 -21.86 -19.85 39.29
C LYS A 110 -20.62 -19.47 40.10
N LEU A 111 -20.24 -18.20 40.10
CA LEU A 111 -19.10 -17.69 40.88
C LEU A 111 -19.33 -17.89 42.37
N SER A 112 -20.51 -17.53 42.88
CA SER A 112 -20.86 -17.78 44.29
C SER A 112 -20.80 -19.26 44.67
N GLN A 113 -21.30 -20.16 43.81
CA GLN A 113 -21.22 -21.59 44.04
C GLN A 113 -19.76 -22.09 44.05
N ALA A 114 -18.90 -21.56 43.16
CA ALA A 114 -17.49 -21.91 43.12
C ALA A 114 -16.72 -21.36 44.34
N GLU A 115 -17.10 -20.21 44.83
CA GLU A 115 -16.55 -19.61 46.06
C GLU A 115 -16.90 -20.42 47.28
N ASP A 116 -18.18 -20.84 47.43
CA ASP A 116 -18.62 -21.72 48.50
C ASP A 116 -17.89 -23.08 48.48
N ALA A 117 -17.69 -23.66 47.28
CA ALA A 117 -16.95 -24.88 47.11
C ALA A 117 -15.47 -24.74 47.49
N LEU A 118 -14.84 -23.61 47.17
CA LEU A 118 -13.47 -23.32 47.58
C LEU A 118 -13.36 -23.16 49.09
N LEU A 119 -14.29 -22.40 49.71
CA LEU A 119 -14.33 -22.22 51.16
C LEU A 119 -14.47 -23.58 51.87
N LYS A 120 -15.35 -24.45 51.39
CA LYS A 120 -15.50 -25.81 51.93
C LYS A 120 -14.20 -26.61 51.82
N ALA A 121 -13.52 -26.55 50.66
CA ALA A 121 -12.26 -27.25 50.43
C ALA A 121 -11.11 -26.69 51.30
N GLU A 122 -11.13 -25.37 51.61
CA GLU A 122 -10.21 -24.75 52.55
C GLU A 122 -10.40 -25.23 53.98
N LEU A 123 -11.65 -25.38 54.42
CA LEU A 123 -11.96 -25.94 55.75
C LEU A 123 -11.53 -27.43 55.85
N GLU A 124 -11.80 -28.22 54.82
CA GLU A 124 -11.36 -29.60 54.72
C GLU A 124 -9.82 -29.74 54.73
N LEU A 125 -9.11 -28.81 54.03
CA LEU A 125 -7.66 -28.75 54.05
C LEU A 125 -7.13 -28.55 55.49
N LYS A 126 -7.73 -27.61 56.21
CA LYS A 126 -7.38 -27.37 57.62
C LYS A 126 -7.64 -28.62 58.49
N ASP A 127 -8.75 -29.26 58.26
CA ASP A 127 -9.12 -30.46 59.02
C ASP A 127 -8.17 -31.63 58.76
N VAL A 128 -7.79 -31.85 57.49
CA VAL A 128 -6.76 -32.83 57.09
C VAL A 128 -5.43 -32.55 57.77
N LEU A 129 -4.99 -31.27 57.85
CA LEU A 129 -3.73 -30.90 58.49
C LEU A 129 -3.78 -31.06 60.02
N ILE A 130 -4.90 -30.70 60.64
CA ILE A 130 -5.11 -30.89 62.09
C ILE A 130 -5.10 -32.39 62.40
N GLY A 131 -5.76 -33.22 61.58
CA GLY A 131 -5.75 -34.68 61.72
C GLY A 131 -4.35 -35.31 61.57
N GLN A 132 -3.39 -34.58 60.95
CA GLN A 132 -1.98 -34.96 60.86
C GLN A 132 -1.12 -34.40 61.98
N GLY A 133 -1.73 -33.70 62.95
CA GLY A 133 -1.05 -33.18 64.14
C GLY A 133 -0.49 -31.74 64.01
N TYR A 134 -0.84 -31.00 62.93
CA TYR A 134 -0.45 -29.62 62.79
C TYR A 134 -1.51 -28.69 63.38
N THR A 135 -1.08 -27.67 64.13
CA THR A 135 -1.98 -26.62 64.60
C THR A 135 -2.12 -25.49 63.55
N PRO A 136 -3.18 -24.67 63.59
CA PRO A 136 -3.32 -23.55 62.68
C PRO A 136 -2.12 -22.62 62.66
N ASP A 137 -1.40 -22.43 63.77
CA ASP A 137 -0.20 -21.61 63.89
C ASP A 137 1.02 -22.21 63.17
N ASP A 138 1.02 -23.55 62.95
CA ASP A 138 2.09 -24.30 62.33
C ASP A 138 1.89 -24.54 60.83
N PHE A 139 0.81 -24.10 60.23
CA PHE A 139 0.52 -24.35 58.79
C PHE A 139 1.60 -23.81 57.86
N SER A 140 2.29 -22.75 58.22
CA SER A 140 3.45 -22.22 57.48
C SER A 140 4.69 -23.12 57.55
N LYS A 141 4.74 -24.06 58.52
CA LYS A 141 5.87 -24.95 58.76
C LYS A 141 5.64 -26.39 58.21
N VAL A 142 4.46 -26.60 57.60
CA VAL A 142 4.11 -27.92 57.05
C VAL A 142 5.06 -28.25 55.88
N PRO A 143 5.69 -29.44 55.87
CA PRO A 143 6.53 -29.88 54.76
C PRO A 143 5.77 -29.84 53.42
N VAL A 144 6.47 -29.45 52.34
CA VAL A 144 5.87 -29.23 51.02
C VAL A 144 5.10 -30.46 50.53
N GLU A 145 5.64 -31.66 50.71
CA GLU A 145 4.98 -32.89 50.26
C GLU A 145 3.73 -33.22 51.09
N THR A 146 3.75 -32.96 52.41
CA THR A 146 2.60 -33.11 53.28
C THR A 146 1.49 -32.12 52.91
N MET A 147 1.83 -30.88 52.70
CA MET A 147 0.90 -29.83 52.24
C MET A 147 0.28 -30.21 50.88
N LYS A 148 1.09 -30.68 49.93
CA LYS A 148 0.62 -31.12 48.62
C LYS A 148 -0.39 -32.27 48.73
N LEU A 149 -0.08 -33.28 49.55
CA LEU A 149 -0.98 -34.41 49.78
C LEU A 149 -2.29 -33.97 50.47
N ALA A 150 -2.21 -33.06 51.43
CA ALA A 150 -3.39 -32.51 52.12
C ALA A 150 -4.29 -31.73 51.15
N LYS A 151 -3.71 -30.90 50.29
CA LYS A 151 -4.44 -30.17 49.24
C LYS A 151 -5.13 -31.07 48.23
N VAL A 152 -4.49 -32.17 47.84
CA VAL A 152 -5.14 -33.19 46.98
C VAL A 152 -6.30 -33.86 47.69
N LYS A 153 -6.11 -34.26 48.94
CA LYS A 153 -7.16 -34.95 49.74
C LYS A 153 -8.39 -34.05 49.97
N SER A 154 -8.19 -32.79 50.26
CA SER A 154 -9.27 -31.79 50.47
C SER A 154 -9.95 -31.32 49.19
N GLY A 155 -9.40 -31.61 48.00
CA GLY A 155 -9.90 -31.06 46.75
C GLY A 155 -9.62 -29.57 46.58
N TYR A 156 -8.73 -28.96 47.39
CA TYR A 156 -8.44 -27.52 47.39
C TYR A 156 -7.98 -27.00 46.03
N GLU A 157 -7.02 -27.67 45.40
CA GLU A 157 -6.49 -27.21 44.11
C GLU A 157 -7.56 -27.25 43.00
N GLN A 158 -8.44 -28.26 43.01
CA GLN A 158 -9.55 -28.37 42.07
C GLN A 158 -10.57 -27.23 42.26
N SER A 159 -11.01 -27.00 43.50
CA SER A 159 -11.99 -25.97 43.84
C SER A 159 -11.44 -24.58 43.56
N LYS A 160 -10.14 -24.36 43.85
CA LYS A 160 -9.45 -23.11 43.55
C LYS A 160 -9.40 -22.82 42.04
N SER A 161 -9.01 -23.83 41.24
CA SER A 161 -8.97 -23.69 39.78
C SER A 161 -10.35 -23.41 39.21
N GLN A 162 -11.41 -24.04 39.74
CA GLN A 162 -12.78 -23.78 39.31
C GLN A 162 -13.25 -22.37 39.68
N TYR A 163 -12.91 -21.87 40.86
CA TYR A 163 -13.21 -20.52 41.30
C TYR A 163 -12.51 -19.50 40.39
N GLU A 164 -11.21 -19.65 40.12
CA GLU A 164 -10.43 -18.75 39.25
C GLU A 164 -10.99 -18.73 37.83
N LEU A 165 -11.39 -19.88 37.27
CA LEU A 165 -12.02 -19.98 35.97
C LEU A 165 -13.35 -19.19 35.93
N THR A 166 -14.25 -19.47 36.88
CA THR A 166 -15.58 -18.82 36.93
C THR A 166 -15.49 -17.32 37.19
N LYS A 167 -14.53 -16.92 38.02
CA LYS A 167 -14.21 -15.48 38.25
C LYS A 167 -13.81 -14.82 36.96
N ARG A 168 -12.90 -15.41 36.19
CA ARG A 168 -12.47 -14.90 34.90
C ARG A 168 -13.63 -14.81 33.89
N GLU A 169 -14.49 -15.85 33.81
CA GLU A 169 -15.69 -15.83 32.97
C GLU A 169 -16.61 -14.64 33.33
N THR A 170 -16.77 -14.37 34.62
CA THR A 170 -17.60 -13.25 35.10
C THR A 170 -16.96 -11.89 34.79
N GLU A 171 -15.65 -11.76 34.93
CA GLU A 171 -14.89 -10.56 34.56
C GLU A 171 -15.00 -10.28 33.05
N HIS A 172 -14.83 -11.32 32.21
CA HIS A 172 -14.90 -11.24 30.75
C HIS A 172 -16.32 -11.04 30.21
N ALA A 173 -17.35 -11.14 31.06
CA ALA A 173 -18.70 -10.69 30.73
C ALA A 173 -18.81 -9.17 30.55
N THR A 174 -17.76 -8.42 30.85
CA THR A 174 -17.62 -6.99 30.54
C THR A 174 -16.50 -6.79 29.54
N LEU A 175 -16.83 -6.36 28.34
CA LEU A 175 -15.84 -5.97 27.34
C LEU A 175 -15.31 -4.56 27.63
N THR A 176 -13.97 -4.45 27.62
CA THR A 176 -13.26 -3.18 27.81
C THR A 176 -12.28 -2.94 26.64
N ALA A 177 -11.98 -1.67 26.36
CA ALA A 177 -11.01 -1.30 25.37
C ALA A 177 -9.57 -1.67 25.81
N PRO A 178 -8.80 -2.43 25.02
CA PRO A 178 -7.43 -2.82 25.37
C PRO A 178 -6.42 -1.68 25.26
N PHE A 179 -6.71 -0.66 24.44
CA PHE A 179 -5.92 0.55 24.23
C PHE A 179 -6.83 1.70 23.79
N ASP A 180 -6.27 2.91 23.74
CA ASP A 180 -6.98 4.11 23.26
C ASP A 180 -7.23 4.00 21.75
N GLY A 181 -8.46 4.24 21.30
CA GLY A 181 -8.79 4.08 19.89
C GLY A 181 -10.18 4.54 19.52
N VAL A 182 -10.65 4.10 18.37
CA VAL A 182 -11.98 4.36 17.84
C VAL A 182 -12.72 3.05 17.61
N VAL A 183 -13.99 3.00 18.00
CA VAL A 183 -14.87 1.83 17.84
C VAL A 183 -15.29 1.69 16.38
N ALA A 184 -15.16 0.49 15.82
CA ALA A 184 -15.63 0.13 14.49
C ALA A 184 -16.31 -1.25 14.50
N ASN A 185 -17.06 -1.58 13.46
CA ASN A 185 -17.70 -2.88 13.25
C ASN A 185 -18.60 -3.35 14.39
N LEU A 186 -19.25 -2.42 15.09
CA LEU A 186 -20.24 -2.71 16.13
C LEU A 186 -21.63 -2.80 15.48
N PHE A 187 -22.17 -4.01 15.35
CA PHE A 187 -23.49 -4.26 14.76
C PHE A 187 -24.49 -4.91 15.73
N SER A 188 -24.01 -5.49 16.82
CA SER A 188 -24.83 -6.12 17.84
C SER A 188 -25.71 -5.09 18.56
N LYS A 189 -26.84 -5.55 19.08
CA LYS A 189 -27.82 -4.72 19.82
C LYS A 189 -28.06 -5.32 21.20
N PRO A 190 -28.43 -4.50 22.20
CA PRO A 190 -28.86 -4.96 23.51
C PRO A 190 -30.01 -5.96 23.39
N TYR A 191 -30.15 -6.80 24.39
CA TYR A 191 -31.19 -7.82 24.56
C TYR A 191 -31.10 -9.03 23.59
N ASN A 192 -30.03 -9.11 22.78
CA ASN A 192 -29.72 -10.28 21.99
C ASN A 192 -28.62 -11.13 22.66
N PRO A 193 -28.60 -12.44 22.49
CA PRO A 193 -27.50 -13.25 22.95
C PRO A 193 -26.20 -12.87 22.24
N ALA A 194 -25.09 -12.86 22.98
CA ALA A 194 -23.78 -12.61 22.41
C ALA A 194 -23.34 -13.82 21.56
N ASN A 195 -22.80 -13.55 20.35
CA ASN A 195 -22.17 -14.58 19.54
C ASN A 195 -20.68 -14.66 19.88
N THR A 196 -20.24 -15.78 20.46
CA THR A 196 -18.84 -15.98 20.85
C THR A 196 -17.90 -16.24 19.67
N SER A 197 -18.43 -16.64 18.52
CA SER A 197 -17.66 -16.93 17.31
C SER A 197 -17.42 -15.69 16.44
N GLU A 198 -18.20 -14.64 16.63
CA GLU A 198 -18.12 -13.41 15.82
C GLU A 198 -17.49 -12.25 16.62
N VAL A 199 -16.92 -11.33 15.86
CA VAL A 199 -16.39 -10.10 16.43
C VAL A 199 -17.54 -9.22 16.88
N PHE A 200 -17.58 -8.84 18.15
CA PHE A 200 -18.55 -7.91 18.70
C PHE A 200 -18.29 -6.47 18.22
N CYS A 201 -17.04 -6.02 18.34
CA CYS A 201 -16.57 -4.74 17.80
C CYS A 201 -15.06 -4.78 17.58
N THR A 202 -14.58 -3.83 16.81
CA THR A 202 -13.16 -3.62 16.55
C THR A 202 -12.72 -2.30 17.17
N ILE A 203 -11.60 -2.27 17.88
CA ILE A 203 -10.95 -1.03 18.31
C ILE A 203 -9.75 -0.78 17.39
N LEU A 204 -9.70 0.43 16.81
CA LEU A 204 -8.66 0.87 15.89
C LEU A 204 -7.85 2.00 16.52
N ASP A 205 -6.53 1.87 16.55
CA ASP A 205 -5.65 3.00 16.87
C ASP A 205 -5.58 3.95 15.66
N THR A 206 -6.15 5.13 15.82
CA THR A 206 -6.17 6.16 14.75
C THR A 206 -5.00 7.14 14.81
N LYS A 207 -4.15 7.07 15.84
CA LYS A 207 -2.95 7.91 15.96
C LYS A 207 -1.80 7.35 15.13
N GLY A 208 -1.69 6.01 15.04
CA GLY A 208 -0.69 5.31 14.25
C GLY A 208 -1.33 4.66 13.03
N MET A 209 -1.05 5.18 11.83
CA MET A 209 -1.47 4.57 10.58
C MET A 209 -0.26 4.02 9.85
N GLU A 210 -0.43 2.87 9.20
CA GLU A 210 0.59 2.21 8.38
C GLU A 210 0.05 2.07 6.96
N ALA A 211 0.85 2.47 5.96
CA ALA A 211 0.58 2.14 4.57
C ALA A 211 1.34 0.84 4.23
N GLU A 212 0.60 -0.22 3.90
CA GLU A 212 1.15 -1.48 3.41
C GLU A 212 1.09 -1.48 1.88
N PHE A 213 2.21 -1.70 1.22
CA PHE A 213 2.33 -1.76 -0.23
C PHE A 213 3.35 -2.83 -0.64
N THR A 214 3.39 -3.17 -1.91
CA THR A 214 4.32 -4.17 -2.44
C THR A 214 5.27 -3.55 -3.44
N VAL A 215 6.49 -4.07 -3.50
CA VAL A 215 7.52 -3.67 -4.44
C VAL A 215 8.11 -4.91 -5.10
N LEU A 216 8.65 -4.76 -6.30
CA LEU A 216 9.34 -5.85 -6.98
C LEU A 216 10.69 -6.16 -6.31
N GLU A 217 11.13 -7.41 -6.38
CA GLU A 217 12.41 -7.84 -5.81
C GLU A 217 13.60 -7.01 -6.34
N ASN A 218 13.61 -6.67 -7.63
CA ASN A 218 14.65 -5.85 -8.24
C ASN A 218 14.65 -4.39 -7.77
N GLU A 219 13.53 -3.91 -7.20
CA GLU A 219 13.39 -2.55 -6.66
C GLU A 219 13.87 -2.45 -5.20
N LEU A 220 14.05 -3.58 -4.52
CA LEU A 220 14.51 -3.61 -3.11
C LEU A 220 15.86 -2.91 -2.90
N ALA A 221 16.74 -2.95 -3.91
CA ALA A 221 18.04 -2.27 -3.84
C ALA A 221 17.88 -0.74 -3.66
N PHE A 222 16.73 -0.19 -4.03
CA PHE A 222 16.44 1.25 -4.03
C PHE A 222 15.53 1.68 -2.87
N ILE A 223 15.16 0.77 -1.97
CA ILE A 223 14.34 1.07 -0.79
C ILE A 223 15.13 0.72 0.47
N LYS A 224 15.06 1.61 1.47
CA LYS A 224 15.59 1.36 2.81
C LYS A 224 14.61 1.83 3.88
N LYS A 225 14.72 1.25 5.06
CA LYS A 225 14.06 1.76 6.25
C LYS A 225 14.45 3.22 6.48
N GLY A 226 13.45 4.08 6.71
CA GLY A 226 13.62 5.51 6.89
C GLY A 226 13.47 6.34 5.60
N ASP A 227 13.36 5.71 4.41
CA ASP A 227 13.10 6.44 3.17
C ASP A 227 11.75 7.18 3.25
N LYS A 228 11.70 8.40 2.70
CA LYS A 228 10.49 9.22 2.71
C LYS A 228 9.41 8.63 1.83
N VAL A 229 8.20 8.65 2.33
CA VAL A 229 7.03 8.12 1.64
C VAL A 229 5.95 9.18 1.58
N THR A 230 5.35 9.35 0.41
CA THR A 230 4.14 10.16 0.22
C THR A 230 2.98 9.23 -0.08
N VAL A 231 1.91 9.33 0.69
CA VAL A 231 0.70 8.51 0.58
C VAL A 231 -0.47 9.37 0.12
N ILE A 232 -1.12 8.98 -0.97
CA ILE A 232 -2.24 9.71 -1.58
C ILE A 232 -3.44 8.76 -1.68
N PRO A 233 -4.55 9.04 -0.94
CA PRO A 233 -5.77 8.25 -1.04
C PRO A 233 -6.40 8.33 -2.43
N TYR A 234 -6.89 7.21 -2.97
CA TYR A 234 -7.65 7.22 -4.24
C TYR A 234 -9.02 7.91 -4.12
N ALA A 235 -9.54 8.01 -2.91
CA ALA A 235 -10.77 8.77 -2.64
C ALA A 235 -10.59 10.29 -2.84
N GLY A 236 -9.38 10.74 -3.15
CA GLY A 236 -9.04 12.16 -3.25
C GLY A 236 -8.63 12.76 -1.90
N GLY A 237 -8.22 14.02 -1.91
CA GLY A 237 -7.82 14.75 -0.71
C GLY A 237 -6.33 15.08 -0.67
N SER A 238 -5.82 15.34 0.54
CA SER A 238 -4.43 15.73 0.77
C SER A 238 -3.49 14.53 0.69
N SER A 239 -2.24 14.78 0.34
CA SER A 239 -1.15 13.82 0.50
C SER A 239 -0.68 13.80 1.96
N PHE A 240 -0.24 12.63 2.41
CA PHE A 240 0.29 12.41 3.75
C PHE A 240 1.74 11.95 3.66
N GLU A 241 2.58 12.59 4.45
CA GLU A 241 3.99 12.22 4.51
C GLU A 241 4.22 11.12 5.56
N GLY A 242 5.20 10.27 5.26
CA GLY A 242 5.59 9.16 6.13
C GLY A 242 7.01 8.69 5.87
N SER A 243 7.34 7.56 6.42
CA SER A 243 8.63 6.91 6.20
C SER A 243 8.51 5.39 6.24
N VAL A 244 9.35 4.72 5.45
CA VAL A 244 9.44 3.24 5.46
C VAL A 244 9.83 2.77 6.86
N SER A 245 8.98 1.97 7.48
CA SER A 245 9.19 1.43 8.82
C SER A 245 9.67 -0.01 8.81
N GLU A 246 9.16 -0.81 7.87
CA GLU A 246 9.43 -2.24 7.80
C GLU A 246 9.50 -2.72 6.35
N ILE A 247 10.46 -3.59 6.04
CA ILE A 247 10.57 -4.33 4.79
C ILE A 247 10.51 -5.80 5.14
N ASN A 248 9.51 -6.52 4.64
CA ASN A 248 9.38 -7.95 4.90
C ASN A 248 10.54 -8.70 4.20
N PRO A 249 11.29 -9.56 4.89
CA PRO A 249 12.39 -10.32 4.29
C PRO A 249 11.92 -11.49 3.37
N LEU A 250 10.61 -11.63 3.17
CA LEU A 250 10.01 -12.69 2.35
C LEU A 250 9.56 -12.14 0.99
N VAL A 251 10.03 -12.75 -0.09
CA VAL A 251 9.53 -12.55 -1.45
C VAL A 251 8.36 -13.51 -1.68
N ASP A 252 7.24 -13.02 -2.16
CA ASP A 252 6.08 -13.84 -2.47
C ASP A 252 6.24 -14.58 -3.81
N THR A 253 5.26 -15.44 -4.14
CA THR A 253 5.26 -16.25 -5.38
C THR A 253 5.22 -15.42 -6.67
N ASN A 254 4.91 -14.12 -6.58
CA ASN A 254 4.85 -13.19 -7.71
C ASN A 254 6.11 -12.32 -7.81
N GLY A 255 7.15 -12.59 -7.01
CA GLY A 255 8.35 -11.76 -6.95
C GLY A 255 8.16 -10.42 -6.26
N MET A 256 7.14 -10.30 -5.40
CA MET A 256 6.82 -9.06 -4.68
C MET A 256 7.24 -9.16 -3.22
N VAL A 257 7.66 -8.04 -2.67
CA VAL A 257 8.01 -7.89 -1.25
C VAL A 257 7.06 -6.87 -0.61
N LYS A 258 6.52 -7.24 0.54
CA LYS A 258 5.67 -6.33 1.33
C LYS A 258 6.53 -5.33 2.09
N VAL A 259 6.13 -4.07 2.00
CA VAL A 259 6.76 -2.95 2.69
C VAL A 259 5.69 -2.21 3.48
N LYS A 260 6.05 -1.76 4.68
CA LYS A 260 5.20 -0.89 5.48
C LYS A 260 5.86 0.46 5.67
N ALA A 261 5.05 1.49 5.65
CA ALA A 261 5.46 2.85 5.98
C ALA A 261 4.57 3.43 7.07
N ASP A 262 5.17 4.04 8.07
CA ASP A 262 4.46 4.81 9.09
C ASP A 262 4.01 6.13 8.48
N VAL A 263 2.72 6.44 8.64
CA VAL A 263 2.09 7.62 8.07
C VAL A 263 1.31 8.37 9.15
N ASN A 264 1.49 9.68 9.22
CA ASN A 264 0.64 10.51 10.07
C ASN A 264 -0.65 10.87 9.34
N GLY A 265 -1.73 10.17 9.66
CA GLY A 265 -3.03 10.33 9.00
C GLY A 265 -3.84 11.55 9.46
N GLU A 266 -3.41 12.28 10.50
CA GLU A 266 -4.10 13.45 11.07
C GLU A 266 -5.60 13.21 11.34
N GLY A 267 -6.02 11.97 11.54
CA GLY A 267 -7.42 11.58 11.70
C GLY A 267 -8.26 11.59 10.41
N LYS A 268 -7.63 11.80 9.25
CA LYS A 268 -8.30 11.82 7.93
C LYS A 268 -8.12 10.51 7.15
N LEU A 269 -7.18 9.65 7.56
CA LEU A 269 -7.00 8.32 6.99
C LEU A 269 -7.83 7.30 7.78
N PHE A 270 -8.56 6.47 7.05
CA PHE A 270 -9.29 5.35 7.63
C PHE A 270 -8.62 4.03 7.30
N SER A 271 -8.58 3.12 8.27
CA SER A 271 -8.09 1.75 8.02
C SER A 271 -8.93 1.08 6.93
N GLY A 272 -8.24 0.52 5.95
CA GLY A 272 -8.87 -0.09 4.78
C GLY A 272 -8.85 0.77 3.51
N MET A 273 -8.46 2.06 3.58
CA MET A 273 -8.36 2.91 2.40
C MET A 273 -7.28 2.43 1.44
N ASN A 274 -7.62 2.40 0.15
CA ASN A 274 -6.65 2.18 -0.91
C ASN A 274 -5.93 3.50 -1.23
N VAL A 275 -4.62 3.40 -1.40
CA VAL A 275 -3.73 4.54 -1.58
C VAL A 275 -2.71 4.29 -2.68
N ARG A 276 -2.25 5.38 -3.29
CA ARG A 276 -1.01 5.41 -4.06
C ARG A 276 0.12 5.78 -3.10
N VAL A 277 1.18 5.00 -3.11
CA VAL A 277 2.36 5.19 -2.28
C VAL A 277 3.53 5.53 -3.19
N SER A 278 4.20 6.64 -2.92
CA SER A 278 5.42 7.05 -3.61
C SER A 278 6.57 7.05 -2.61
N VAL A 279 7.57 6.22 -2.85
CA VAL A 279 8.81 6.17 -2.05
C VAL A 279 9.88 6.97 -2.77
N ARG A 280 10.46 7.97 -2.09
CA ARG A 280 11.52 8.81 -2.66
C ARG A 280 12.83 8.56 -1.96
N ARG A 281 13.86 8.30 -2.78
CA ARG A 281 15.23 8.11 -2.31
C ARG A 281 16.20 8.91 -3.16
N ASN A 282 17.04 9.70 -2.51
CA ASN A 282 18.14 10.40 -3.16
C ASN A 282 19.29 9.42 -3.45
N LEU A 283 19.65 9.29 -4.72
CA LEU A 283 20.74 8.44 -5.19
C LEU A 283 22.06 9.21 -5.37
N GLY A 284 22.13 10.44 -4.86
CA GLY A 284 23.29 11.30 -5.01
C GLY A 284 23.37 11.93 -6.40
N GLU A 285 24.55 12.47 -6.72
CA GLU A 285 24.80 13.17 -7.98
C GLU A 285 24.85 12.17 -9.15
N GLN A 286 23.93 12.33 -10.08
CA GLN A 286 23.81 11.54 -11.31
C GLN A 286 23.78 12.47 -12.53
N LEU A 287 24.15 11.93 -13.67
CA LEU A 287 23.97 12.60 -14.96
C LEU A 287 22.52 12.38 -15.40
N VAL A 288 21.73 13.44 -15.44
CA VAL A 288 20.25 13.35 -15.59
C VAL A 288 19.79 14.20 -16.76
N ILE A 289 18.86 13.65 -17.54
CA ILE A 289 18.25 14.35 -18.67
C ILE A 289 16.72 14.33 -18.55
N PRO A 290 16.01 15.38 -19.02
CA PRO A 290 14.56 15.34 -19.15
C PRO A 290 14.10 14.21 -20.05
N LYS A 291 12.97 13.56 -19.72
CA LYS A 291 12.36 12.51 -20.55
C LYS A 291 12.07 12.98 -21.97
N THR A 292 11.75 14.25 -22.15
CA THR A 292 11.49 14.88 -23.46
C THR A 292 12.71 14.93 -24.37
N ALA A 293 13.93 14.85 -23.82
CA ALA A 293 15.16 14.82 -24.60
C ALA A 293 15.42 13.48 -25.29
N VAL A 294 14.81 12.39 -24.79
CA VAL A 294 15.02 11.03 -25.32
C VAL A 294 14.03 10.73 -26.43
N VAL A 295 14.56 10.36 -27.61
CA VAL A 295 13.77 9.96 -28.76
C VAL A 295 14.09 8.51 -29.13
N LEU A 296 13.06 7.74 -29.48
CA LEU A 296 13.25 6.38 -30.01
C LEU A 296 13.48 6.43 -31.52
N ARG A 297 14.61 5.89 -31.97
CA ARG A 297 14.97 5.75 -33.40
C ARG A 297 15.41 4.32 -33.69
N SER A 298 14.72 3.67 -34.61
CA SER A 298 15.01 2.27 -34.97
C SER A 298 15.16 1.32 -33.79
N GLY A 299 14.31 1.51 -32.75
CA GLY A 299 14.33 0.70 -31.52
C GLY A 299 15.43 1.05 -30.52
N LYS A 300 16.23 2.08 -30.77
CA LYS A 300 17.28 2.58 -29.86
C LYS A 300 16.93 3.93 -29.29
N GLN A 301 17.40 4.19 -28.08
CA GLN A 301 17.27 5.50 -27.43
C GLN A 301 18.36 6.44 -27.91
N VAL A 302 17.94 7.63 -28.31
CA VAL A 302 18.79 8.68 -28.90
C VAL A 302 18.53 9.99 -28.20
N VAL A 303 19.61 10.73 -27.98
CA VAL A 303 19.59 12.12 -27.52
C VAL A 303 20.37 12.97 -28.52
N PHE A 304 19.82 14.12 -28.88
CA PHE A 304 20.53 15.09 -29.71
C PHE A 304 21.30 16.07 -28.84
N THR A 305 22.57 16.25 -29.16
CA THR A 305 23.42 17.33 -28.62
C THR A 305 23.62 18.42 -29.64
N LEU A 306 23.79 19.65 -29.19
CA LEU A 306 24.09 20.80 -30.03
C LEU A 306 25.61 20.98 -30.15
N GLU A 307 26.14 20.88 -31.38
CA GLU A 307 27.54 21.14 -31.69
C GLU A 307 27.63 22.09 -32.90
N LYS A 308 28.25 23.24 -32.75
CA LYS A 308 28.44 24.22 -33.81
C LYS A 308 27.17 24.55 -34.60
N GLY A 309 26.02 24.67 -33.91
CA GLY A 309 24.72 25.00 -34.54
C GLY A 309 24.02 23.82 -35.21
N LYS A 310 24.53 22.60 -35.07
CA LYS A 310 23.98 21.37 -35.62
C LYS A 310 23.57 20.36 -34.53
N ALA A 311 22.52 19.62 -34.80
CA ALA A 311 22.04 18.53 -33.93
C ALA A 311 22.83 17.23 -34.18
N MET A 312 23.64 16.85 -33.20
CA MET A 312 24.41 15.61 -33.25
C MET A 312 23.70 14.49 -32.55
N TRP A 313 23.55 13.37 -33.23
CA TRP A 313 22.86 12.17 -32.75
C TRP A 313 23.77 11.36 -31.82
N ASN A 314 23.34 11.10 -30.59
CA ASN A 314 24.05 10.25 -29.64
C ASN A 314 23.16 9.11 -29.16
N TYR A 315 23.66 7.87 -29.24
CA TYR A 315 23.03 6.74 -28.60
C TYR A 315 23.25 6.82 -27.11
N VAL A 316 22.19 6.51 -26.34
CA VAL A 316 22.21 6.53 -24.88
C VAL A 316 21.49 5.32 -24.31
N HIS A 317 21.94 4.90 -23.13
CA HIS A 317 21.18 3.99 -22.30
C HIS A 317 20.59 4.76 -21.11
N THR A 318 19.26 4.73 -20.99
CA THR A 318 18.60 5.31 -19.83
C THR A 318 18.56 4.27 -18.72
N GLY A 319 18.87 4.71 -17.49
CA GLY A 319 18.79 3.93 -16.28
C GLY A 319 17.49 4.20 -15.51
N LEU A 320 17.64 4.43 -14.20
CA LEU A 320 16.50 4.74 -13.33
C LEU A 320 15.84 6.06 -13.73
N GLU A 321 14.54 6.14 -13.47
CA GLU A 321 13.73 7.31 -13.80
C GLU A 321 12.94 7.83 -12.60
N ASN A 322 12.54 9.08 -12.71
CA ASN A 322 11.49 9.69 -11.88
C ASN A 322 10.33 10.19 -12.77
N ALA A 323 9.47 11.03 -12.27
CA ALA A 323 8.33 11.56 -13.03
C ALA A 323 8.74 12.31 -14.32
N THR A 324 9.88 13.01 -14.32
CA THR A 324 10.28 13.95 -15.37
C THR A 324 11.63 13.65 -16.04
N GLU A 325 12.48 12.83 -15.44
CA GLU A 325 13.88 12.69 -15.82
C GLU A 325 14.32 11.22 -15.87
N TYR A 326 15.38 10.95 -16.66
CA TYR A 326 16.14 9.72 -16.69
C TYR A 326 17.57 9.94 -16.20
N ILE A 327 18.14 8.97 -15.50
CA ILE A 327 19.60 8.84 -15.42
C ILE A 327 20.09 8.36 -16.77
N VAL A 328 21.11 9.01 -17.33
CA VAL A 328 21.70 8.62 -18.60
C VAL A 328 23.10 8.04 -18.43
N SER A 329 23.49 7.16 -19.34
CA SER A 329 24.83 6.57 -19.38
C SER A 329 25.89 7.65 -19.56
N ASP A 330 26.93 7.55 -18.75
CA ASP A 330 28.02 8.52 -18.64
C ASP A 330 29.26 7.98 -19.39
N LYS A 331 29.61 8.59 -20.52
CA LYS A 331 30.77 8.24 -21.33
C LYS A 331 32.12 8.42 -20.63
N SER A 332 32.17 9.18 -19.54
CA SER A 332 33.40 9.33 -18.76
C SER A 332 33.76 8.06 -17.99
N ARG A 333 32.82 7.11 -17.84
CA ARG A 333 33.04 5.84 -17.15
C ARG A 333 33.69 4.81 -18.07
N LYS A 334 34.68 4.11 -17.56
CA LYS A 334 35.42 3.07 -18.30
C LYS A 334 34.46 1.96 -18.79
N GLY A 335 34.50 1.70 -20.12
CA GLY A 335 33.68 0.63 -20.75
C GLY A 335 32.29 1.09 -21.19
N VAL A 336 31.98 2.38 -21.14
CA VAL A 336 30.72 2.94 -21.66
C VAL A 336 31.01 3.59 -23.02
N GLU A 337 30.49 2.98 -24.09
CA GLU A 337 30.65 3.49 -25.47
C GLU A 337 29.53 4.48 -25.82
N ASP A 338 28.29 4.16 -25.43
CA ASP A 338 27.09 4.98 -25.67
C ASP A 338 26.71 5.79 -24.43
N GLY A 339 26.46 7.08 -24.59
CA GLY A 339 26.09 7.97 -23.48
C GLY A 339 26.44 9.42 -23.74
N LEU A 340 26.43 10.23 -22.67
CA LEU A 340 26.70 11.67 -22.71
C LEU A 340 27.82 12.02 -21.72
N LEU A 341 28.39 13.21 -21.89
CA LEU A 341 29.37 13.78 -20.96
C LEU A 341 28.75 14.95 -20.19
N GLU A 342 29.25 15.19 -19.00
CA GLU A 342 28.93 16.43 -18.29
C GLU A 342 29.42 17.63 -19.09
N GLY A 343 28.57 18.62 -19.25
CA GLY A 343 28.83 19.82 -20.08
C GLY A 343 28.25 19.74 -21.50
N ASP A 344 27.81 18.55 -21.96
CA ASP A 344 27.12 18.44 -23.25
C ASP A 344 25.86 19.31 -23.26
N THR A 345 25.62 19.97 -24.38
CA THR A 345 24.42 20.79 -24.61
C THR A 345 23.36 19.90 -25.26
N VAL A 346 22.38 19.46 -24.47
CA VAL A 346 21.32 18.52 -24.90
C VAL A 346 20.11 19.29 -25.44
N ILE A 347 19.56 18.84 -26.56
CA ILE A 347 18.30 19.32 -27.12
C ILE A 347 17.14 18.66 -26.40
N VAL A 348 16.32 19.45 -25.70
CA VAL A 348 15.23 18.97 -24.83
C VAL A 348 13.90 18.90 -25.56
N THR A 349 13.60 19.88 -26.43
CA THR A 349 12.38 19.93 -27.25
C THR A 349 12.70 20.28 -28.71
N GLY A 350 11.77 19.98 -29.61
CA GLY A 350 11.99 20.17 -31.06
C GLY A 350 12.77 19.00 -31.70
N ASN A 351 13.07 17.94 -30.94
CA ASN A 351 13.94 16.83 -31.34
C ASN A 351 13.26 15.72 -32.12
N LEU A 352 11.91 15.64 -32.16
CA LEU A 352 11.17 14.52 -32.76
C LEU A 352 11.44 14.33 -34.26
N ASN A 353 11.67 15.40 -35.00
CA ASN A 353 11.87 15.37 -36.45
C ASN A 353 13.31 15.71 -36.89
N LEU A 354 14.24 15.83 -35.92
CA LEU A 354 15.61 16.14 -36.23
C LEU A 354 16.34 14.97 -36.90
N ALA A 355 17.11 15.29 -37.92
CA ALA A 355 18.10 14.40 -38.51
C ALA A 355 19.49 14.65 -37.91
N HIS A 356 20.40 13.71 -38.09
CA HIS A 356 21.81 13.89 -37.74
C HIS A 356 22.39 15.06 -38.56
N GLU A 357 23.16 15.92 -37.94
CA GLU A 357 23.76 17.15 -38.52
C GLU A 357 22.74 18.19 -39.01
N ALA A 358 21.46 18.08 -38.66
CA ALA A 358 20.46 19.09 -39.00
C ALA A 358 20.79 20.44 -38.35
N GLU A 359 20.68 21.54 -39.13
CA GLU A 359 20.79 22.90 -38.58
C GLU A 359 19.61 23.22 -37.67
N VAL A 360 19.88 23.82 -36.54
CA VAL A 360 18.87 24.13 -35.52
C VAL A 360 19.01 25.59 -35.06
N ASN A 361 17.90 26.20 -34.71
CA ASN A 361 17.82 27.48 -34.03
C ASN A 361 17.45 27.28 -32.57
N VAL A 362 18.27 27.82 -31.69
CA VAL A 362 17.99 27.76 -30.24
C VAL A 362 17.03 28.91 -29.91
N ARG A 363 15.95 28.54 -29.24
CA ARG A 363 14.92 29.46 -28.76
C ARG A 363 15.18 29.90 -27.32
#